data_7991aa4f445e818afade4fd996b6c9da
#
_entry.id   7991aa4f445e818afade4fd996b6c9da
#
_cell.length_a   1.000
_cell.length_b   1.000
_cell.length_c   1.000
_cell.angle_alpha   90.00
_cell.angle_beta   90.00
_cell.angle_gamma   90.00
#
_symmetry.space_group_name_H-M   'P 1'
#
loop_
_entity.id
_entity.type
_entity.pdbx_description
1 polymer ?
#
loop_
_entity_poly.entity_id
_entity_poly.type
_entity_poly.pdbx_seq_one_letter_code
_entity_poly.pdbx_strand_id
1 'polypeptide(L)'
;MHIHTHGSKGDPVIIILHPMGITGEKMYEVVGTKFRGEYYFITPDMGGHGSEKRKFRSARAEAAALHNYLLQKGLTQIRLLYGASLGCAVSLHLLRYEDLNIEHAYLDGAPVARLNAVMRRIFAPLLVWQQDMIIRNREKGISDFVKRYGRDIAEHMADSFLKFDKESIYHIGRDCVVGNIPDLPQEIQKRISFDWGEKELYTKTSMPLVKKIWPDAEVIVRPGMEHCEAMAQVPDYVEKIEERITGSRPVMIKLQGLDEDQIREISRQIADAFYDYKYNEEDIGLIRFIPTREDMFTYIHAIVRAAFRSGVLYTTSKRREGYLMLSGEGAGGAIGFVDGIKMIAAEKKALGGFQNMKQFIDACFSDGGTIETRMRKEKRKFLRIEMLVVRKEFQGQGYMRRMMDFAYALAEERRIPVILDTDDRDKASRYEHLGMKLDRVRSCGERFHMYDLIREDNDRTIYS
;
A
#
# COMPACT_ATOMS: atom_id res chain seq x y z
N MET A 1 28.13 8.17 -4.83
CA MET A 1 26.73 8.48 -4.48
C MET A 1 26.47 7.90 -3.10
N HIS A 2 26.01 8.71 -2.16
CA HIS A 2 25.57 8.23 -0.86
C HIS A 2 24.18 7.62 -0.98
N ILE A 3 23.98 6.40 -0.47
CA ILE A 3 22.73 5.66 -0.63
C ILE A 3 22.18 5.29 0.74
N HIS A 4 20.95 5.72 1.03
CA HIS A 4 20.19 5.23 2.16
C HIS A 4 19.33 4.05 1.72
N THR A 5 19.14 3.07 2.59
CA THR A 5 18.30 1.90 2.30
C THR A 5 17.42 1.56 3.49
N HIS A 6 16.16 1.18 3.23
CA HIS A 6 15.18 0.81 4.24
C HIS A 6 14.44 -0.46 3.80
N GLY A 7 13.98 -1.26 4.75
CA GLY A 7 13.34 -2.54 4.46
C GLY A 7 14.33 -3.69 4.30
N SER A 8 13.85 -4.84 3.87
CA SER A 8 14.63 -6.08 3.79
C SER A 8 15.13 -6.31 2.37
N LYS A 9 16.40 -6.68 2.22
CA LYS A 9 16.92 -7.17 0.93
C LYS A 9 16.15 -8.42 0.53
N GLY A 10 15.61 -8.45 -0.66
CA GLY A 10 14.74 -9.53 -1.14
C GLY A 10 13.29 -9.11 -1.31
N ASP A 11 12.87 -8.03 -0.66
CA ASP A 11 11.58 -7.39 -0.96
C ASP A 11 11.65 -6.65 -2.31
N PRO A 12 10.52 -6.40 -2.97
CA PRO A 12 10.49 -5.64 -4.23
C PRO A 12 11.12 -4.25 -4.08
N VAL A 13 12.00 -3.90 -5.03
CA VAL A 13 12.81 -2.68 -4.96
C VAL A 13 12.00 -1.45 -5.36
N ILE A 14 12.00 -0.42 -4.51
CA ILE A 14 11.52 0.92 -4.83
C ILE A 14 12.70 1.90 -4.76
N ILE A 15 12.91 2.64 -5.84
CA ILE A 15 13.88 3.74 -5.89
C ILE A 15 13.13 5.05 -5.77
N ILE A 16 13.54 5.92 -4.82
CA ILE A 16 12.96 7.25 -4.64
C ILE A 16 14.04 8.31 -4.89
N LEU A 17 13.86 9.08 -5.96
CA LEU A 17 14.76 10.17 -6.36
C LEU A 17 14.16 11.52 -5.96
N HIS A 18 14.87 12.22 -5.09
CA HIS A 18 14.41 13.44 -4.45
C HIS A 18 14.42 14.68 -5.37
N PRO A 19 13.58 15.70 -5.12
CA PRO A 19 13.69 17.00 -5.77
C PRO A 19 14.88 17.79 -5.24
N MET A 20 15.21 18.91 -5.86
CA MET A 20 16.20 19.85 -5.34
C MET A 20 15.81 20.34 -3.94
N GLY A 21 16.78 20.37 -3.03
CA GLY A 21 16.60 20.88 -1.67
C GLY A 21 16.03 19.87 -0.66
N ILE A 22 15.74 18.66 -1.08
CA ILE A 22 15.33 17.57 -0.19
C ILE A 22 16.39 16.46 -0.29
N THR A 23 16.65 15.72 0.80
CA THR A 23 17.59 14.60 0.82
C THR A 23 16.86 13.27 0.55
N GLY A 24 17.63 12.22 0.20
CA GLY A 24 17.09 10.87 0.05
C GLY A 24 16.38 10.38 1.31
N GLU A 25 16.99 10.61 2.48
CA GLU A 25 16.40 10.25 3.77
C GLU A 25 15.07 10.97 4.02
N LYS A 26 15.02 12.30 3.76
CA LYS A 26 13.78 13.07 3.92
C LYS A 26 12.69 12.63 2.94
N MET A 27 13.05 12.23 1.73
CA MET A 27 12.07 11.66 0.79
C MET A 27 11.53 10.30 1.26
N TYR A 28 12.36 9.49 1.91
CA TYR A 28 11.86 8.28 2.55
C TYR A 28 10.84 8.60 3.64
N GLU A 29 11.10 9.58 4.52
CA GLU A 29 10.14 10.03 5.53
C GLU A 29 8.82 10.52 4.91
N VAL A 30 8.89 11.34 3.86
CA VAL A 30 7.70 11.98 3.23
C VAL A 30 6.88 11.00 2.40
N VAL A 31 7.53 10.11 1.64
CA VAL A 31 6.91 9.22 0.66
C VAL A 31 7.07 7.75 1.05
N GLY A 32 8.29 7.30 1.35
CA GLY A 32 8.61 5.89 1.56
C GLY A 32 7.85 5.26 2.73
N THR A 33 7.73 5.98 3.85
CA THR A 33 7.04 5.48 5.06
C THR A 33 5.53 5.30 4.87
N LYS A 34 4.94 5.91 3.84
CA LYS A 34 3.50 5.85 3.57
C LYS A 34 3.10 4.63 2.73
N PHE A 35 4.07 3.91 2.13
CA PHE A 35 3.79 2.64 1.48
C PHE A 35 3.36 1.60 2.52
N ARG A 36 2.33 0.83 2.21
CA ARG A 36 1.73 -0.18 3.10
C ARG A 36 2.35 -1.56 2.94
N GLY A 37 2.79 -1.89 1.73
CA GLY A 37 3.47 -3.14 1.43
C GLY A 37 4.91 -3.18 1.94
N GLU A 38 5.52 -4.36 1.88
CA GLU A 38 6.92 -4.56 2.21
C GLU A 38 7.77 -4.33 0.97
N TYR A 39 8.71 -3.39 1.07
CA TYR A 39 9.59 -3.01 -0.04
C TYR A 39 11.01 -2.76 0.47
N TYR A 40 11.97 -2.95 -0.42
CA TYR A 40 13.34 -2.52 -0.22
C TYR A 40 13.54 -1.17 -0.89
N PHE A 41 13.61 -0.11 -0.09
CA PHE A 41 13.78 1.24 -0.58
C PHE A 41 15.25 1.59 -0.80
N ILE A 42 15.52 2.28 -1.90
CA ILE A 42 16.81 2.87 -2.26
C ILE A 42 16.56 4.37 -2.46
N THR A 43 17.13 5.19 -1.57
CA THR A 43 16.91 6.63 -1.56
C THR A 43 18.26 7.35 -1.57
N PRO A 44 18.85 7.58 -2.76
CA PRO A 44 20.16 8.20 -2.88
C PRO A 44 20.12 9.69 -2.57
N ASP A 45 21.21 10.19 -1.98
CA ASP A 45 21.52 11.62 -2.02
C ASP A 45 22.23 11.93 -3.33
N MET A 46 21.65 12.79 -4.16
CA MET A 46 22.31 13.28 -5.37
C MET A 46 23.39 14.31 -5.04
N GLY A 47 24.31 14.54 -5.95
CA GLY A 47 25.42 15.48 -5.74
C GLY A 47 24.95 16.83 -5.18
N GLY A 48 25.66 17.33 -4.15
CA GLY A 48 25.33 18.55 -3.42
C GLY A 48 24.22 18.42 -2.38
N HIS A 49 23.61 17.23 -2.19
CA HIS A 49 22.53 17.01 -1.23
C HIS A 49 22.98 16.08 -0.09
N GLY A 50 22.43 16.30 1.09
CA GLY A 50 22.52 15.41 2.25
C GLY A 50 23.96 15.06 2.63
N SER A 51 24.24 13.77 2.67
CA SER A 51 25.57 13.21 3.00
C SER A 51 26.49 13.02 1.79
N GLU A 52 26.02 13.31 0.58
CA GLU A 52 26.83 13.21 -0.63
C GLU A 52 27.82 14.37 -0.73
N LYS A 53 29.12 14.02 -0.81
CA LYS A 53 30.20 15.01 -0.83
C LYS A 53 30.53 15.54 -2.23
N ARG A 54 30.08 14.82 -3.28
CA ARG A 54 30.31 15.25 -4.67
C ARG A 54 29.39 16.42 -5.01
N LYS A 55 29.91 17.31 -5.86
CA LYS A 55 29.07 18.34 -6.47
C LYS A 55 28.12 17.71 -7.49
N PHE A 56 26.93 18.27 -7.64
CA PHE A 56 26.04 17.92 -8.74
C PHE A 56 26.62 18.41 -10.07
N ARG A 57 26.78 17.53 -11.03
CA ARG A 57 27.30 17.84 -12.37
C ARG A 57 26.22 17.80 -13.44
N SER A 58 25.42 16.74 -13.45
CA SER A 58 24.27 16.59 -14.35
C SER A 58 23.39 15.42 -13.91
N ALA A 59 22.10 15.46 -14.28
CA ALA A 59 21.16 14.35 -14.09
C ALA A 59 21.65 13.05 -14.75
N ARG A 60 22.32 13.16 -15.90
CA ARG A 60 22.95 12.02 -16.58
C ARG A 60 24.06 11.38 -15.74
N ALA A 61 24.89 12.19 -15.09
CA ALA A 61 25.97 11.68 -14.25
C ALA A 61 25.43 10.99 -12.97
N GLU A 62 24.36 11.54 -12.40
CA GLU A 62 23.69 10.93 -11.24
C GLU A 62 23.02 9.60 -11.63
N ALA A 63 22.35 9.54 -12.78
CA ALA A 63 21.77 8.31 -13.31
C ALA A 63 22.86 7.23 -13.56
N ALA A 64 24.00 7.59 -14.14
CA ALA A 64 25.10 6.66 -14.35
C ALA A 64 25.70 6.14 -13.03
N ALA A 65 25.83 6.99 -12.02
CA ALA A 65 26.31 6.59 -10.71
C ALA A 65 25.35 5.63 -10.00
N LEU A 66 24.05 5.89 -10.08
CA LEU A 66 23.02 5.01 -9.51
C LEU A 66 22.94 3.68 -10.27
N HIS A 67 22.97 3.70 -11.61
CA HIS A 67 23.01 2.51 -12.44
C HIS A 67 24.17 1.58 -12.05
N ASN A 68 25.38 2.12 -11.97
CA ASN A 68 26.56 1.35 -11.53
C ASN A 68 26.37 0.74 -10.13
N TYR A 69 25.79 1.48 -9.18
CA TYR A 69 25.50 0.95 -7.86
C TYR A 69 24.49 -0.22 -7.93
N LEU A 70 23.41 -0.07 -8.69
CA LEU A 70 22.39 -1.10 -8.85
C LEU A 70 22.99 -2.39 -9.44
N LEU A 71 23.80 -2.29 -10.49
CA LEU A 71 24.49 -3.44 -11.08
C LEU A 71 25.44 -4.13 -10.09
N GLN A 72 26.26 -3.37 -9.37
CA GLN A 72 27.19 -3.91 -8.36
C GLN A 72 26.46 -4.65 -7.23
N LYS A 73 25.22 -4.27 -6.92
CA LYS A 73 24.38 -4.91 -5.90
C LYS A 73 23.45 -6.00 -6.45
N GLY A 74 23.42 -6.22 -7.76
CA GLY A 74 22.49 -7.16 -8.42
C GLY A 74 21.03 -6.74 -8.35
N LEU A 75 20.74 -5.43 -8.20
CA LEU A 75 19.41 -4.87 -8.02
C LEU A 75 18.85 -4.34 -9.35
N THR A 76 18.66 -5.24 -10.33
CA THR A 76 18.21 -4.89 -11.68
C THR A 76 16.69 -5.00 -11.86
N GLN A 77 15.98 -5.62 -10.91
CA GLN A 77 14.52 -5.72 -10.91
C GLN A 77 13.95 -4.63 -10.00
N ILE A 78 13.32 -3.64 -10.60
CA ILE A 78 12.85 -2.43 -9.92
C ILE A 78 11.33 -2.37 -10.05
N ARG A 79 10.62 -2.53 -8.92
CA ARG A 79 9.17 -2.45 -8.86
C ARG A 79 8.66 -1.05 -9.19
N LEU A 80 9.31 -0.02 -8.61
CA LEU A 80 8.96 1.37 -8.82
C LEU A 80 10.20 2.25 -8.88
N LEU A 81 10.30 3.06 -9.91
CA LEU A 81 11.17 4.23 -9.98
C LEU A 81 10.32 5.48 -9.75
N TYR A 82 10.37 6.01 -8.53
CA TYR A 82 9.72 7.29 -8.19
C TYR A 82 10.72 8.42 -8.35
N GLY A 83 10.34 9.47 -9.06
CA GLY A 83 11.13 10.70 -9.17
C GLY A 83 10.26 11.92 -8.92
N ALA A 84 10.79 12.91 -8.18
CA ALA A 84 10.19 14.22 -8.03
C ALA A 84 11.09 15.31 -8.59
N SER A 85 10.59 16.17 -9.48
CA SER A 85 11.31 17.33 -10.04
C SER A 85 12.70 16.98 -10.61
N LEU A 86 13.79 17.34 -9.93
CA LEU A 86 15.17 16.94 -10.28
C LEU A 86 15.31 15.42 -10.36
N GLY A 87 14.66 14.69 -9.45
CA GLY A 87 14.62 13.24 -9.49
C GLY A 87 14.03 12.69 -10.78
N CYS A 88 13.03 13.37 -11.37
CA CYS A 88 12.50 12.99 -12.69
C CYS A 88 13.53 13.17 -13.81
N ALA A 89 14.32 14.23 -13.77
CA ALA A 89 15.39 14.43 -14.76
C ALA A 89 16.41 13.27 -14.72
N VAL A 90 16.74 12.76 -13.53
CA VAL A 90 17.57 11.57 -13.36
C VAL A 90 16.86 10.30 -13.81
N SER A 91 15.57 10.13 -13.45
CA SER A 91 14.75 8.98 -13.85
C SER A 91 14.66 8.83 -15.36
N LEU A 92 14.48 9.93 -16.11
CA LEU A 92 14.45 9.93 -17.57
C LEU A 92 15.77 9.46 -18.21
N HIS A 93 16.90 9.60 -17.53
CA HIS A 93 18.16 9.00 -17.95
C HIS A 93 18.27 7.52 -17.56
N LEU A 94 17.75 7.12 -16.39
CA LEU A 94 17.72 5.71 -15.95
C LEU A 94 16.88 4.83 -16.86
N LEU A 95 15.76 5.33 -17.35
CA LEU A 95 14.87 4.61 -18.27
C LEU A 95 15.53 4.22 -19.60
N ARG A 96 16.74 4.72 -19.91
CA ARG A 96 17.53 4.35 -21.09
C ARG A 96 18.37 3.10 -20.92
N TYR A 97 18.55 2.62 -19.68
CA TYR A 97 19.38 1.45 -19.40
C TYR A 97 18.55 0.17 -19.54
N GLU A 98 18.76 -0.56 -20.64
CA GLU A 98 18.03 -1.77 -21.00
C GLU A 98 18.30 -2.95 -20.06
N ASP A 99 19.39 -2.91 -19.30
CA ASP A 99 19.76 -3.90 -18.29
C ASP A 99 19.06 -3.70 -16.94
N LEU A 100 18.26 -2.63 -16.81
CA LEU A 100 17.32 -2.42 -15.68
C LEU A 100 15.90 -2.75 -16.11
N ASN A 101 15.27 -3.71 -15.43
CA ASN A 101 13.84 -3.95 -15.58
C ASN A 101 13.05 -3.07 -14.59
N ILE A 102 12.59 -1.92 -15.09
CA ILE A 102 11.74 -0.99 -14.34
C ILE A 102 10.28 -1.31 -14.68
N GLU A 103 9.55 -1.87 -13.70
CA GLU A 103 8.16 -2.29 -13.90
C GLU A 103 7.21 -1.10 -13.95
N HIS A 104 7.47 -0.06 -13.13
CA HIS A 104 6.71 1.18 -13.11
C HIS A 104 7.64 2.37 -12.87
N ALA A 105 7.34 3.50 -13.52
CA ALA A 105 7.98 4.79 -13.25
C ALA A 105 6.90 5.84 -12.93
N TYR A 106 7.02 6.50 -11.78
CA TYR A 106 6.12 7.59 -11.39
C TYR A 106 6.91 8.90 -11.28
N LEU A 107 6.55 9.88 -12.10
CA LEU A 107 7.34 11.08 -12.33
C LEU A 107 6.53 12.33 -11.97
N ASP A 108 6.74 12.86 -10.76
CA ASP A 108 6.06 14.03 -10.22
C ASP A 108 6.82 15.32 -10.58
N GLY A 109 6.19 16.21 -11.33
CA GLY A 109 6.79 17.48 -11.76
C GLY A 109 7.90 17.32 -12.80
N ALA A 110 7.79 16.38 -13.73
CA ALA A 110 8.85 16.03 -14.67
C ALA A 110 9.20 17.13 -15.69
N PRO A 111 10.48 17.56 -15.78
CA PRO A 111 10.96 18.57 -16.74
C PRO A 111 11.30 17.94 -18.10
N VAL A 112 10.30 17.44 -18.84
CA VAL A 112 10.50 16.72 -20.12
C VAL A 112 10.84 17.67 -21.25
N ALA A 113 10.11 18.78 -21.36
CA ALA A 113 10.26 19.70 -22.47
C ALA A 113 11.46 20.66 -22.29
N ARG A 114 12.13 20.94 -23.39
CA ARG A 114 13.10 22.01 -23.43
C ARG A 114 12.39 23.35 -23.32
N LEU A 115 12.72 24.15 -22.32
CA LEU A 115 12.15 25.48 -22.12
C LEU A 115 12.69 26.47 -23.14
N ASN A 116 11.98 27.59 -23.34
CA ASN A 116 12.41 28.65 -24.26
C ASN A 116 13.74 29.30 -23.81
N ALA A 117 14.37 30.05 -24.72
CA ALA A 117 15.71 30.60 -24.51
C ALA A 117 15.80 31.54 -23.29
N VAL A 118 14.73 32.29 -22.99
CA VAL A 118 14.67 33.23 -21.86
C VAL A 118 14.69 32.39 -20.56
N MET A 119 13.77 31.45 -20.40
CA MET A 119 13.70 30.60 -19.21
C MET A 119 15.01 29.84 -18.96
N ARG A 120 15.61 29.27 -19.99
CA ARG A 120 16.91 28.58 -19.86
C ARG A 120 18.03 29.51 -19.37
N ARG A 121 17.95 30.81 -19.68
CA ARG A 121 18.97 31.79 -19.27
C ARG A 121 18.78 32.25 -17.83
N ILE A 122 17.52 32.38 -17.38
CA ILE A 122 17.21 33.01 -16.08
C ILE A 122 16.96 31.97 -14.96
N PHE A 123 16.63 30.71 -15.29
CA PHE A 123 16.17 29.74 -14.28
C PHE A 123 17.23 29.43 -13.23
N ALA A 124 18.47 29.10 -13.64
CA ALA A 124 19.55 28.86 -12.71
C ALA A 124 19.90 30.09 -11.85
N PRO A 125 20.03 31.34 -12.41
CA PRO A 125 20.10 32.56 -11.62
C PRO A 125 18.97 32.76 -10.61
N LEU A 126 17.72 32.39 -10.94
CA LEU A 126 16.61 32.46 -9.99
C LEU A 126 16.79 31.51 -8.80
N LEU A 127 17.30 30.31 -9.02
CA LEU A 127 17.61 29.37 -7.92
C LEU A 127 18.73 29.89 -7.01
N VAL A 128 19.76 30.51 -7.57
CA VAL A 128 20.81 31.17 -6.80
C VAL A 128 20.25 32.34 -5.99
N TRP A 129 19.39 33.14 -6.61
CA TRP A 129 18.70 34.21 -5.90
C TRP A 129 17.82 33.69 -4.76
N GLN A 130 17.12 32.57 -4.95
CA GLN A 130 16.35 31.90 -3.90
C GLN A 130 17.25 31.51 -2.71
N GLN A 131 18.45 30.97 -2.97
CA GLN A 131 19.43 30.68 -1.94
C GLN A 131 19.84 31.94 -1.19
N ASP A 132 20.19 33.03 -1.92
CA ASP A 132 20.60 34.29 -1.32
C ASP A 132 19.45 34.91 -0.48
N MET A 133 18.19 34.73 -0.87
CA MET A 133 17.01 35.11 -0.06
C MET A 133 16.93 34.35 1.25
N ILE A 134 17.12 33.03 1.23
CA ILE A 134 17.12 32.19 2.43
C ILE A 134 18.26 32.59 3.37
N ILE A 135 19.45 32.89 2.83
CA ILE A 135 20.62 33.35 3.60
C ILE A 135 20.32 34.70 4.30
N ARG A 136 19.68 35.62 3.60
CA ARG A 136 19.42 36.99 4.12
C ARG A 136 18.25 37.03 5.12
N ASN A 137 17.20 36.27 4.84
CA ASN A 137 16.01 36.18 5.68
C ASN A 137 15.32 34.82 5.45
N ARG A 138 15.61 33.87 6.34
CA ARG A 138 15.12 32.49 6.25
C ARG A 138 13.60 32.43 6.12
N GLU A 139 12.87 33.08 7.03
CA GLU A 139 11.40 33.04 7.05
C GLU A 139 10.77 33.55 5.73
N LYS A 140 11.26 34.68 5.23
CA LYS A 140 10.81 35.20 3.94
C LYS A 140 11.23 34.32 2.78
N GLY A 141 12.44 33.73 2.83
CA GLY A 141 12.97 32.87 1.80
C GLY A 141 12.22 31.55 1.63
N ILE A 142 11.63 31.02 2.71
CA ILE A 142 10.89 29.76 2.67
C ILE A 142 9.36 29.92 2.69
N SER A 143 8.83 31.14 2.74
CA SER A 143 7.39 31.38 2.93
C SER A 143 6.52 30.66 1.91
N ASP A 144 6.93 30.58 0.65
CA ASP A 144 6.21 29.87 -0.40
C ASP A 144 6.37 28.35 -0.28
N PHE A 145 7.52 27.85 0.18
CA PHE A 145 7.72 26.44 0.47
C PHE A 145 6.83 25.97 1.63
N VAL A 146 6.68 26.80 2.68
CA VAL A 146 5.79 26.51 3.82
C VAL A 146 4.34 26.37 3.35
N LYS A 147 3.87 27.22 2.45
CA LYS A 147 2.50 27.15 1.91
C LYS A 147 2.28 25.85 1.10
N ARG A 148 3.27 25.43 0.30
CA ARG A 148 3.16 24.29 -0.61
C ARG A 148 3.41 22.95 0.09
N TYR A 149 4.43 22.86 0.91
CA TYR A 149 4.95 21.58 1.42
C TYR A 149 4.81 21.42 2.94
N GLY A 150 4.34 22.48 3.63
CA GLY A 150 4.35 22.51 5.09
C GLY A 150 5.70 22.93 5.68
N ARG A 151 5.69 23.29 6.97
CA ARG A 151 6.87 23.88 7.64
C ARG A 151 8.04 22.91 7.72
N ASP A 152 7.82 21.65 8.06
CA ASP A 152 8.86 20.66 8.23
C ASP A 152 9.70 20.45 6.95
N ILE A 153 9.06 20.27 5.81
CA ILE A 153 9.73 20.14 4.52
C ILE A 153 10.42 21.45 4.13
N ALA A 154 9.77 22.59 4.35
CA ALA A 154 10.32 23.90 4.01
C ALA A 154 11.60 24.24 4.80
N GLU A 155 11.64 23.91 6.10
CA GLU A 155 12.84 24.08 6.94
C GLU A 155 13.98 23.17 6.48
N HIS A 156 13.68 21.92 6.17
CA HIS A 156 14.66 20.99 5.61
C HIS A 156 15.24 21.48 4.28
N MET A 157 14.38 22.02 3.40
CA MET A 157 14.81 22.66 2.15
C MET A 157 15.74 23.84 2.41
N ALA A 158 15.41 24.72 3.37
CA ALA A 158 16.26 25.84 3.74
C ALA A 158 17.65 25.39 4.19
N ASP A 159 17.71 24.37 5.07
CA ASP A 159 18.99 23.83 5.55
C ASP A 159 19.82 23.22 4.42
N SER A 160 19.17 22.58 3.45
CA SER A 160 19.83 22.05 2.26
C SER A 160 20.35 23.17 1.36
N PHE A 161 19.54 24.21 1.11
CA PHE A 161 19.95 25.37 0.30
C PHE A 161 21.16 26.11 0.89
N LEU A 162 21.26 26.21 2.22
CA LEU A 162 22.41 26.81 2.88
C LEU A 162 23.71 26.02 2.67
N LYS A 163 23.63 24.71 2.42
CA LYS A 163 24.79 23.83 2.21
C LYS A 163 25.20 23.72 0.74
N PHE A 164 24.35 24.12 -0.21
CA PHE A 164 24.65 23.99 -1.63
C PHE A 164 25.78 24.96 -2.05
N ASP A 165 26.73 24.45 -2.83
CA ASP A 165 27.59 25.31 -3.62
C ASP A 165 26.84 25.85 -4.86
N LYS A 166 27.16 27.09 -5.24
CA LYS A 166 26.49 27.79 -6.35
C LYS A 166 26.66 27.09 -7.70
N GLU A 167 27.75 26.34 -7.89
CA GLU A 167 28.00 25.57 -9.10
C GLU A 167 26.99 24.42 -9.23
N SER A 168 26.74 23.67 -8.14
CA SER A 168 25.71 22.62 -8.10
C SER A 168 24.32 23.17 -8.40
N ILE A 169 23.94 24.32 -7.79
CA ILE A 169 22.66 24.98 -8.07
C ILE A 169 22.53 25.32 -9.56
N TYR A 170 23.61 25.86 -10.13
CA TYR A 170 23.62 26.26 -11.55
C TYR A 170 23.43 25.05 -12.47
N HIS A 171 24.11 23.95 -12.21
CA HIS A 171 23.98 22.71 -12.99
C HIS A 171 22.59 22.08 -12.84
N ILE A 172 22.00 22.06 -11.63
CA ILE A 172 20.64 21.59 -11.39
C ILE A 172 19.66 22.45 -12.20
N GLY A 173 19.73 23.78 -12.07
CA GLY A 173 18.86 24.70 -12.78
C GLY A 173 18.95 24.52 -14.30
N ARG A 174 20.15 24.29 -14.83
CA ARG A 174 20.34 23.99 -16.25
C ARG A 174 19.65 22.71 -16.68
N ASP A 175 19.82 21.62 -15.94
CA ASP A 175 19.28 20.32 -16.29
C ASP A 175 17.74 20.27 -16.21
N CYS A 176 17.13 21.05 -15.32
CA CYS A 176 15.68 21.21 -15.23
C CYS A 176 15.02 21.97 -16.41
N VAL A 177 15.81 22.62 -17.27
CA VAL A 177 15.28 23.44 -18.38
C VAL A 177 15.70 23.02 -19.77
N VAL A 178 16.65 22.09 -19.90
CA VAL A 178 17.13 21.63 -21.21
C VAL A 178 16.25 20.57 -21.84
N GLY A 179 15.41 19.92 -21.01
CA GLY A 179 14.56 18.82 -21.41
C GLY A 179 15.33 17.51 -21.64
N ASN A 180 14.67 16.41 -21.52
CA ASN A 180 15.20 15.09 -21.83
C ASN A 180 14.08 14.18 -22.32
N ILE A 181 14.22 13.68 -23.54
CA ILE A 181 13.22 12.84 -24.19
C ILE A 181 13.94 11.56 -24.62
N PRO A 182 13.93 10.50 -23.76
CA PRO A 182 14.42 9.19 -24.19
C PRO A 182 13.51 8.62 -25.28
N ASP A 183 14.12 7.89 -26.20
CA ASP A 183 13.39 7.02 -27.10
C ASP A 183 12.99 5.77 -26.31
N LEU A 184 11.69 5.58 -26.08
CA LEU A 184 11.17 4.50 -25.24
C LEU A 184 10.20 3.64 -26.05
N PRO A 185 10.39 2.31 -26.04
CA PRO A 185 9.44 1.37 -26.61
C PRO A 185 8.03 1.56 -26.00
N GLN A 186 6.99 1.28 -26.77
CA GLN A 186 5.60 1.43 -26.35
C GLN A 186 5.30 0.69 -25.03
N GLU A 187 5.88 -0.49 -24.86
CA GLU A 187 5.70 -1.29 -23.65
C GLU A 187 6.29 -0.62 -22.38
N ILE A 188 7.33 0.19 -22.55
CA ILE A 188 7.89 0.99 -21.46
C ILE A 188 7.00 2.21 -21.19
N GLN A 189 6.47 2.87 -22.25
CA GLN A 189 5.59 4.02 -22.11
C GLN A 189 4.36 3.71 -21.23
N LYS A 190 3.72 2.55 -21.41
CA LYS A 190 2.56 2.09 -20.62
C LYS A 190 2.84 1.94 -19.12
N ARG A 191 4.11 1.90 -18.73
CA ARG A 191 4.54 1.75 -17.33
C ARG A 191 4.90 3.09 -16.68
N ILE A 192 4.72 4.21 -17.41
CA ILE A 192 5.10 5.54 -16.92
C ILE A 192 3.85 6.35 -16.60
N SER A 193 3.79 6.87 -15.38
CA SER A 193 2.81 7.86 -14.94
C SER A 193 3.51 9.20 -14.73
N PHE A 194 3.04 10.24 -15.40
CA PHE A 194 3.42 11.61 -15.16
C PHE A 194 2.38 12.31 -14.31
N ASP A 195 2.80 12.97 -13.23
CA ASP A 195 1.93 13.73 -12.34
C ASP A 195 2.40 15.20 -12.32
N TRP A 196 1.50 16.12 -12.59
CA TRP A 196 1.79 17.56 -12.58
C TRP A 196 0.69 18.34 -11.87
N GLY A 197 1.08 19.36 -11.10
CA GLY A 197 0.16 20.38 -10.65
C GLY A 197 -0.34 21.24 -11.82
N GLU A 198 -1.63 21.58 -11.82
CA GLU A 198 -2.23 22.40 -12.89
C GLU A 198 -1.54 23.76 -13.09
N LYS A 199 -1.04 24.36 -12.00
CA LYS A 199 -0.42 25.69 -11.99
C LYS A 199 1.07 25.69 -12.32
N GLU A 200 1.71 24.51 -12.35
CA GLU A 200 3.15 24.47 -12.61
C GLU A 200 3.53 24.70 -14.07
N LEU A 201 4.78 25.15 -14.26
CA LEU A 201 5.33 25.46 -15.57
C LEU A 201 5.34 24.25 -16.52
N TYR A 202 5.64 23.05 -15.98
CA TYR A 202 5.78 21.84 -16.79
C TYR A 202 4.45 21.29 -17.30
N THR A 203 3.34 21.58 -16.65
CA THR A 203 2.01 21.25 -17.16
C THR A 203 1.75 21.92 -18.50
N LYS A 204 2.19 23.17 -18.65
CA LYS A 204 2.03 23.92 -19.90
C LYS A 204 3.05 23.58 -20.98
N THR A 205 4.22 23.11 -20.60
CA THR A 205 5.34 22.89 -21.52
C THR A 205 5.63 21.41 -21.80
N SER A 206 5.67 20.58 -20.76
CA SER A 206 6.04 19.16 -20.86
C SER A 206 4.84 18.25 -21.18
N MET A 207 3.68 18.49 -20.56
CA MET A 207 2.50 17.66 -20.77
C MET A 207 2.05 17.53 -22.23
N PRO A 208 1.92 18.62 -23.02
CA PRO A 208 1.53 18.49 -24.43
C PRO A 208 2.55 17.71 -25.25
N LEU A 209 3.83 17.83 -24.91
CA LEU A 209 4.91 17.08 -25.56
C LEU A 209 4.83 15.60 -25.22
N VAL A 210 4.66 15.24 -23.93
CA VAL A 210 4.50 13.84 -23.48
C VAL A 210 3.32 13.17 -24.19
N LYS A 211 2.16 13.81 -24.21
CA LYS A 211 0.98 13.27 -24.92
C LYS A 211 1.22 13.01 -26.41
N LYS A 212 2.13 13.76 -27.03
CA LYS A 212 2.49 13.61 -28.44
C LYS A 212 3.49 12.48 -28.68
N ILE A 213 4.54 12.36 -27.85
CA ILE A 213 5.66 11.44 -28.09
C ILE A 213 5.50 10.09 -27.37
N TRP A 214 4.79 10.08 -26.23
CA TRP A 214 4.50 8.89 -25.44
C TRP A 214 2.99 8.79 -25.17
N PRO A 215 2.17 8.52 -26.21
CA PRO A 215 0.72 8.53 -26.12
C PRO A 215 0.16 7.46 -25.16
N ASP A 216 0.93 6.40 -24.88
CA ASP A 216 0.54 5.34 -23.98
C ASP A 216 0.93 5.60 -22.51
N ALA A 217 1.69 6.67 -22.21
CA ALA A 217 2.02 7.05 -20.85
C ALA A 217 0.79 7.68 -20.14
N GLU A 218 0.59 7.32 -18.88
CA GLU A 218 -0.45 7.95 -18.07
C GLU A 218 -0.08 9.41 -17.76
N VAL A 219 -1.06 10.31 -17.87
CA VAL A 219 -0.89 11.72 -17.53
C VAL A 219 -1.93 12.13 -16.50
N ILE A 220 -1.46 12.52 -15.32
CA ILE A 220 -2.25 13.00 -14.20
C ILE A 220 -2.03 14.51 -14.08
N VAL A 221 -3.12 15.26 -13.93
CA VAL A 221 -3.06 16.70 -13.66
C VAL A 221 -3.82 16.96 -12.37
N ARG A 222 -3.16 17.58 -11.38
CA ARG A 222 -3.74 17.91 -10.07
C ARG A 222 -4.36 19.29 -10.07
N PRO A 223 -5.72 19.40 -10.03
CA PRO A 223 -6.38 20.71 -10.08
C PRO A 223 -5.95 21.62 -8.96
N GLY A 224 -5.66 22.87 -9.29
CA GLY A 224 -5.30 23.93 -8.34
C GLY A 224 -3.92 23.78 -7.67
N MET A 225 -3.16 22.71 -7.94
CA MET A 225 -1.87 22.44 -7.30
C MET A 225 -0.70 23.05 -8.04
N GLU A 226 0.35 23.32 -7.28
CA GLU A 226 1.67 23.77 -7.71
C GLU A 226 2.63 22.58 -7.88
N HIS A 227 3.89 22.87 -8.21
CA HIS A 227 4.95 21.92 -8.50
C HIS A 227 5.24 20.96 -7.32
N CYS A 228 5.09 19.64 -7.52
CA CYS A 228 5.29 18.58 -6.53
C CYS A 228 4.52 18.78 -5.21
N GLU A 229 3.44 19.55 -5.21
CA GLU A 229 2.66 19.84 -4.02
C GLU A 229 1.88 18.61 -3.54
N ALA A 230 1.49 17.72 -4.46
CA ALA A 230 0.67 16.56 -4.18
C ALA A 230 1.30 15.60 -3.16
N MET A 231 2.60 15.38 -3.19
CA MET A 231 3.30 14.49 -2.26
C MET A 231 3.17 14.92 -0.78
N ALA A 232 2.95 16.22 -0.54
CA ALA A 232 2.80 16.79 0.80
C ALA A 232 1.34 17.02 1.20
N GLN A 233 0.45 17.36 0.26
CA GLN A 233 -0.90 17.84 0.53
C GLN A 233 -2.00 16.80 0.25
N VAL A 234 -1.75 15.78 -0.58
CA VAL A 234 -2.77 14.78 -0.92
C VAL A 234 -2.63 13.56 0.00
N PRO A 235 -3.63 13.30 0.88
CA PRO A 235 -3.52 12.25 1.89
C PRO A 235 -3.32 10.83 1.33
N ASP A 236 -3.98 10.51 0.21
CA ASP A 236 -3.94 9.21 -0.46
C ASP A 236 -2.95 9.14 -1.64
N TYR A 237 -2.03 10.11 -1.73
CA TYR A 237 -1.07 10.23 -2.83
C TYR A 237 -0.24 8.95 -3.03
N VAL A 238 0.41 8.47 -1.97
CA VAL A 238 1.25 7.27 -2.02
C VAL A 238 0.40 6.01 -2.18
N GLU A 239 -0.78 5.95 -1.58
CA GLU A 239 -1.71 4.84 -1.73
C GLU A 239 -2.09 4.61 -3.21
N LYS A 240 -2.41 5.69 -3.93
CA LYS A 240 -2.70 5.62 -5.37
C LYS A 240 -1.50 5.22 -6.23
N ILE A 241 -0.28 5.59 -5.82
CA ILE A 241 0.94 5.10 -6.48
C ILE A 241 1.11 3.60 -6.22
N GLU A 242 0.90 3.16 -4.98
CA GLU A 242 1.01 1.76 -4.60
C GLU A 242 -0.02 0.88 -5.33
N GLU A 243 -1.25 1.34 -5.49
CA GLU A 243 -2.28 0.67 -6.29
C GLU A 243 -1.83 0.41 -7.74
N ARG A 244 -1.12 1.36 -8.36
CA ARG A 244 -0.59 1.20 -9.73
C ARG A 244 0.46 0.11 -9.83
N ILE A 245 1.36 0.03 -8.87
CA ILE A 245 2.44 -0.97 -8.89
C ILE A 245 2.00 -2.35 -8.40
N THR A 246 0.87 -2.43 -7.73
CA THR A 246 0.28 -3.71 -7.27
C THR A 246 -0.86 -4.19 -8.17
N GLY A 247 -1.25 -3.38 -9.17
CA GLY A 247 -2.36 -3.70 -10.07
C GLY A 247 -3.71 -3.66 -9.38
N SER A 248 -3.96 -2.67 -8.54
CA SER A 248 -5.19 -2.50 -7.73
C SER A 248 -5.48 -3.64 -6.75
N ARG A 249 -4.49 -4.48 -6.45
CA ARG A 249 -4.64 -5.59 -5.50
C ARG A 249 -4.03 -5.23 -4.17
N PRO A 250 -4.82 -5.19 -3.10
CA PRO A 250 -4.26 -5.08 -1.76
C PRO A 250 -3.29 -6.23 -1.52
N VAL A 251 -2.05 -5.90 -1.18
CA VAL A 251 -1.05 -6.92 -0.85
C VAL A 251 -1.32 -7.42 0.57
N MET A 252 -1.51 -8.73 0.72
CA MET A 252 -1.58 -9.41 2.01
C MET A 252 -0.42 -10.41 2.11
N ILE A 253 0.17 -10.50 3.29
CA ILE A 253 1.27 -11.44 3.54
C ILE A 253 0.69 -12.76 4.01
N LYS A 254 0.97 -13.82 3.26
CA LYS A 254 0.66 -15.20 3.68
C LYS A 254 1.59 -15.58 4.82
N LEU A 255 1.05 -15.94 5.97
CA LEU A 255 1.86 -16.34 7.13
C LEU A 255 2.51 -17.69 6.89
N GLN A 256 3.83 -17.73 6.95
CA GLN A 256 4.67 -18.91 6.73
C GLN A 256 5.89 -18.86 7.67
N GLY A 257 6.48 -20.03 7.94
CA GLY A 257 7.75 -20.12 8.70
C GLY A 257 7.68 -19.68 10.16
N LEU A 258 6.47 -19.62 10.75
CA LEU A 258 6.29 -19.25 12.16
C LEU A 258 6.55 -20.45 13.08
N ASP A 259 7.16 -20.17 14.23
CA ASP A 259 7.27 -21.13 15.34
C ASP A 259 5.98 -21.20 16.18
N GLU A 260 5.90 -22.15 17.12
CA GLU A 260 4.72 -22.35 17.97
C GLU A 260 4.45 -21.15 18.89
N ASP A 261 5.48 -20.42 19.33
CA ASP A 261 5.31 -19.25 20.20
C ASP A 261 4.69 -18.08 19.43
N GLN A 262 5.13 -17.87 18.21
CA GLN A 262 4.55 -16.87 17.30
C GLN A 262 3.09 -17.21 16.93
N ILE A 263 2.79 -18.50 16.69
CA ILE A 263 1.41 -18.95 16.45
C ILE A 263 0.54 -18.72 17.69
N ARG A 264 1.06 -18.98 18.90
CA ARG A 264 0.36 -18.72 20.14
C ARG A 264 0.10 -17.23 20.37
N GLU A 265 1.09 -16.38 20.06
CA GLU A 265 0.94 -14.91 20.13
C GLU A 265 -0.17 -14.41 19.21
N ILE A 266 -0.16 -14.82 17.94
CA ILE A 266 -1.21 -14.49 16.96
C ILE A 266 -2.58 -14.95 17.47
N SER A 267 -2.64 -16.20 17.98
CA SER A 267 -3.89 -16.75 18.51
C SER A 267 -4.42 -15.93 19.67
N ARG A 268 -3.53 -15.45 20.56
CA ARG A 268 -3.91 -14.59 21.69
C ARG A 268 -4.47 -13.26 21.20
N GLN A 269 -3.79 -12.60 20.27
CA GLN A 269 -4.24 -11.33 19.67
C GLN A 269 -5.62 -11.44 19.04
N ILE A 270 -5.88 -12.54 18.33
CA ILE A 270 -7.18 -12.80 17.70
C ILE A 270 -8.24 -13.14 18.77
N ALA A 271 -7.92 -14.00 19.72
CA ALA A 271 -8.84 -14.38 20.80
C ALA A 271 -9.26 -13.19 21.64
N ASP A 272 -8.33 -12.30 21.97
CA ASP A 272 -8.61 -11.08 22.71
C ASP A 272 -9.53 -10.14 21.92
N ALA A 273 -9.34 -10.01 20.61
CA ALA A 273 -10.21 -9.20 19.77
C ALA A 273 -11.65 -9.73 19.72
N PHE A 274 -11.83 -11.07 19.70
CA PHE A 274 -13.16 -11.69 19.79
C PHE A 274 -13.77 -11.57 21.18
N TYR A 275 -13.01 -11.82 22.22
CA TYR A 275 -13.49 -11.80 23.60
C TYR A 275 -13.88 -10.39 24.08
N ASP A 276 -13.11 -9.37 23.68
CA ASP A 276 -13.34 -7.96 24.04
C ASP A 276 -14.36 -7.27 23.14
N TYR A 277 -14.90 -7.96 22.11
CA TYR A 277 -15.91 -7.38 21.24
C TYR A 277 -17.21 -7.13 22.02
N LYS A 278 -17.74 -5.92 21.88
CA LYS A 278 -19.02 -5.54 22.50
C LYS A 278 -20.13 -5.72 21.49
N TYR A 279 -20.97 -6.71 21.73
CA TYR A 279 -22.19 -6.92 20.97
C TYR A 279 -23.21 -5.83 21.30
N ASN A 280 -24.12 -5.56 20.35
CA ASN A 280 -25.26 -4.70 20.59
C ASN A 280 -26.29 -5.38 21.53
N GLU A 281 -27.36 -4.65 21.88
CA GLU A 281 -28.40 -5.19 22.78
C GLU A 281 -29.21 -6.35 22.18
N GLU A 282 -29.23 -6.47 20.87
CA GLU A 282 -30.02 -7.48 20.12
C GLU A 282 -29.29 -8.81 19.97
N ASP A 283 -27.94 -8.78 19.90
CA ASP A 283 -27.10 -9.95 19.66
C ASP A 283 -26.17 -10.25 20.84
N ILE A 284 -25.99 -11.52 21.17
CA ILE A 284 -25.04 -11.97 22.20
C ILE A 284 -23.90 -12.80 21.65
N GLY A 285 -23.96 -13.15 20.39
CA GLY A 285 -22.91 -13.76 19.59
C GLY A 285 -22.21 -14.97 20.19
N LEU A 286 -21.00 -15.23 19.70
CA LEU A 286 -20.18 -16.38 20.06
C LEU A 286 -19.82 -16.44 21.56
N ILE A 287 -19.67 -15.30 22.23
CA ILE A 287 -19.32 -15.21 23.66
C ILE A 287 -20.34 -15.90 24.57
N ARG A 288 -21.58 -16.08 24.11
CA ARG A 288 -22.60 -16.85 24.82
C ARG A 288 -22.14 -18.29 25.11
N PHE A 289 -21.38 -18.86 24.16
CA PHE A 289 -20.97 -20.26 24.21
C PHE A 289 -19.56 -20.47 24.78
N ILE A 290 -18.73 -19.42 24.78
CA ILE A 290 -17.31 -19.44 25.22
C ILE A 290 -17.11 -18.38 26.30
N PRO A 291 -17.37 -18.69 27.56
CA PRO A 291 -17.52 -17.68 28.62
C PRO A 291 -16.18 -17.13 29.14
N THR A 292 -15.09 -17.86 29.01
CA THR A 292 -13.79 -17.41 29.55
C THR A 292 -12.79 -17.02 28.45
N ARG A 293 -11.90 -16.11 28.74
CA ARG A 293 -10.83 -15.67 27.84
C ARG A 293 -9.90 -16.83 27.47
N GLU A 294 -9.65 -17.77 28.38
CA GLU A 294 -8.78 -18.90 28.12
C GLU A 294 -9.48 -19.97 27.25
N ASP A 295 -10.79 -20.15 27.39
CA ASP A 295 -11.57 -20.99 26.49
C ASP A 295 -11.61 -20.38 25.08
N MET A 296 -11.78 -19.04 24.96
CA MET A 296 -11.68 -18.33 23.68
C MET A 296 -10.30 -18.51 23.05
N PHE A 297 -9.23 -18.41 23.83
CA PHE A 297 -7.90 -18.71 23.34
C PHE A 297 -7.76 -20.16 22.85
N THR A 298 -8.26 -21.13 23.60
CA THR A 298 -8.22 -22.56 23.22
C THR A 298 -8.94 -22.79 21.89
N TYR A 299 -10.13 -22.20 21.73
CA TYR A 299 -10.92 -22.24 20.51
C TYR A 299 -10.16 -21.63 19.31
N ILE A 300 -9.73 -20.40 19.44
CA ILE A 300 -9.05 -19.65 18.38
C ILE A 300 -7.68 -20.26 18.05
N HIS A 301 -6.93 -20.72 19.04
CA HIS A 301 -5.61 -21.31 18.79
C HIS A 301 -5.67 -22.56 17.92
N ALA A 302 -6.68 -23.39 18.09
CA ALA A 302 -6.88 -24.57 17.23
C ALA A 302 -7.16 -24.17 15.77
N ILE A 303 -8.01 -23.15 15.57
CA ILE A 303 -8.35 -22.62 14.24
C ILE A 303 -7.12 -22.00 13.57
N VAL A 304 -6.43 -21.08 14.27
CA VAL A 304 -5.24 -20.39 13.74
C VAL A 304 -4.13 -21.37 13.36
N ARG A 305 -3.88 -22.38 14.20
CA ARG A 305 -2.88 -23.40 13.93
C ARG A 305 -3.22 -24.25 12.71
N ALA A 306 -4.49 -24.64 12.56
CA ALA A 306 -4.96 -25.37 11.39
C ALA A 306 -4.87 -24.51 10.12
N ALA A 307 -5.29 -23.24 10.18
CA ALA A 307 -5.21 -22.30 9.08
C ALA A 307 -3.77 -21.99 8.65
N PHE A 308 -2.86 -21.83 9.61
CA PHE A 308 -1.44 -21.63 9.33
C PHE A 308 -0.83 -22.82 8.58
N ARG A 309 -1.05 -24.04 9.06
CA ARG A 309 -0.55 -25.27 8.42
C ARG A 309 -1.12 -25.51 7.04
N SER A 310 -2.36 -25.09 6.82
CA SER A 310 -3.04 -25.20 5.53
C SER A 310 -2.68 -24.07 4.57
N GLY A 311 -1.90 -23.05 5.04
CA GLY A 311 -1.48 -21.93 4.23
C GLY A 311 -2.64 -21.03 3.79
N VAL A 312 -3.67 -20.86 4.63
CA VAL A 312 -4.86 -20.04 4.36
C VAL A 312 -4.99 -18.85 5.30
N LEU A 313 -3.97 -18.59 6.11
CA LEU A 313 -3.89 -17.49 7.05
C LEU A 313 -2.99 -16.38 6.50
N TYR A 314 -3.54 -15.16 6.43
CA TYR A 314 -2.90 -13.97 5.92
C TYR A 314 -2.87 -12.86 6.96
N THR A 315 -1.93 -11.93 6.82
CA THR A 315 -1.87 -10.69 7.61
C THR A 315 -1.64 -9.48 6.72
N THR A 316 -1.95 -8.30 7.23
CA THR A 316 -1.88 -7.03 6.52
C THR A 316 -0.45 -6.56 6.23
N SER A 317 0.49 -6.80 7.16
CA SER A 317 1.92 -6.48 7.05
C SER A 317 2.74 -7.25 8.07
N LYS A 318 4.06 -7.02 8.13
CA LYS A 318 4.93 -7.57 9.21
C LYS A 318 4.54 -7.08 10.61
N ARG A 319 3.86 -5.93 10.71
CA ARG A 319 3.33 -5.39 11.98
C ARG A 319 2.08 -6.12 12.46
N ARG A 320 1.45 -6.92 11.55
CA ARG A 320 0.30 -7.78 11.86
C ARG A 320 -0.88 -6.98 12.41
N GLU A 321 -1.29 -5.91 11.74
CA GLU A 321 -2.41 -5.05 12.15
C GLU A 321 -3.76 -5.76 12.07
N GLY A 322 -3.88 -6.73 11.14
CA GLY A 322 -5.06 -7.56 10.96
C GLY A 322 -4.74 -8.94 10.44
N TYR A 323 -5.70 -9.84 10.61
CA TYR A 323 -5.62 -11.24 10.21
C TYR A 323 -6.84 -11.63 9.38
N LEU A 324 -6.58 -12.39 8.30
CA LEU A 324 -7.61 -12.88 7.39
C LEU A 324 -7.40 -14.38 7.18
N MET A 325 -8.46 -15.16 7.37
CA MET A 325 -8.51 -16.58 7.05
C MET A 325 -9.52 -16.80 5.93
N LEU A 326 -9.09 -17.50 4.89
CA LEU A 326 -9.90 -17.80 3.71
C LEU A 326 -10.12 -19.31 3.59
N SER A 327 -11.22 -19.70 2.95
CA SER A 327 -11.49 -21.07 2.52
C SER A 327 -12.22 -21.10 1.19
N GLY A 328 -12.40 -22.29 0.63
CA GLY A 328 -13.07 -22.48 -0.65
C GLY A 328 -12.12 -22.34 -1.85
N GLU A 329 -12.69 -22.00 -3.00
CA GLU A 329 -11.94 -21.95 -4.27
C GLU A 329 -10.98 -20.75 -4.27
N GLY A 330 -9.70 -21.03 -4.46
CA GLY A 330 -8.67 -19.96 -4.52
C GLY A 330 -8.08 -19.53 -3.18
N ALA A 331 -8.50 -20.12 -2.06
CA ALA A 331 -7.90 -19.86 -0.75
C ALA A 331 -6.45 -20.36 -0.60
N GLY A 332 -5.97 -21.15 -1.56
CA GLY A 332 -4.58 -21.64 -1.59
C GLY A 332 -4.31 -22.89 -0.74
N GLY A 333 -5.31 -23.46 -0.08
CA GLY A 333 -5.19 -24.69 0.71
C GLY A 333 -6.52 -25.13 1.30
N ALA A 334 -6.53 -26.31 1.94
CA ALA A 334 -7.67 -26.81 2.69
C ALA A 334 -7.16 -27.38 4.02
N ILE A 335 -7.98 -27.29 5.06
CA ILE A 335 -7.65 -27.85 6.38
C ILE A 335 -7.54 -29.37 6.26
N GLY A 336 -6.38 -29.90 6.63
CA GLY A 336 -6.12 -31.33 6.61
C GLY A 336 -6.99 -32.10 7.62
N PHE A 337 -7.28 -33.34 7.31
CA PHE A 337 -8.14 -34.22 8.15
C PHE A 337 -7.69 -34.28 9.64
N VAL A 338 -6.39 -34.43 9.87
CA VAL A 338 -5.82 -34.49 11.24
C VAL A 338 -6.00 -33.16 12.00
N ASP A 339 -5.78 -32.05 11.32
CA ASP A 339 -5.97 -30.71 11.93
C ASP A 339 -7.45 -30.44 12.18
N GLY A 340 -8.34 -30.90 11.30
CA GLY A 340 -9.79 -30.87 11.52
C GLY A 340 -10.25 -31.61 12.78
N ILE A 341 -9.74 -32.84 13.01
CA ILE A 341 -10.05 -33.59 14.24
C ILE A 341 -9.55 -32.84 15.49
N LYS A 342 -8.31 -32.31 15.46
CA LYS A 342 -7.77 -31.55 16.58
C LYS A 342 -8.58 -30.26 16.85
N MET A 343 -9.06 -29.61 15.81
CA MET A 343 -9.90 -28.43 15.90
C MET A 343 -11.22 -28.77 16.61
N ILE A 344 -11.92 -29.82 16.17
CA ILE A 344 -13.17 -30.30 16.81
C ILE A 344 -12.96 -30.68 18.29
N ALA A 345 -11.84 -31.32 18.63
CA ALA A 345 -11.52 -31.66 20.02
C ALA A 345 -11.29 -30.42 20.90
N ALA A 346 -10.62 -29.38 20.34
CA ALA A 346 -10.40 -28.11 21.01
C ALA A 346 -11.69 -27.29 21.16
N GLU A 347 -12.54 -27.26 20.14
CA GLU A 347 -13.87 -26.66 20.18
C GLU A 347 -14.75 -27.30 21.27
N LYS A 348 -14.80 -28.62 21.32
CA LYS A 348 -15.52 -29.33 22.39
C LYS A 348 -15.03 -28.95 23.78
N LYS A 349 -13.72 -28.82 23.96
CA LYS A 349 -13.11 -28.41 25.24
C LYS A 349 -13.50 -26.95 25.58
N ALA A 350 -13.34 -26.04 24.64
CA ALA A 350 -13.63 -24.60 24.82
C ALA A 350 -15.11 -24.33 25.11
N LEU A 351 -16.01 -25.12 24.54
CA LEU A 351 -17.45 -25.05 24.76
C LEU A 351 -17.92 -25.80 26.05
N GLY A 352 -17.01 -26.33 26.86
CA GLY A 352 -17.34 -27.02 28.10
C GLY A 352 -18.01 -28.38 27.94
N GLY A 353 -17.88 -29.04 26.79
CA GLY A 353 -18.33 -30.39 26.56
C GLY A 353 -19.25 -30.58 25.34
N PHE A 354 -19.67 -31.86 25.15
CA PHE A 354 -20.41 -32.26 23.95
C PHE A 354 -21.80 -31.63 23.84
N GLN A 355 -22.51 -31.44 24.95
CA GLN A 355 -23.85 -30.88 24.95
C GLN A 355 -23.85 -29.39 24.50
N ASN A 356 -22.93 -28.60 25.06
CA ASN A 356 -22.79 -27.20 24.66
C ASN A 356 -22.31 -27.08 23.20
N MET A 357 -21.38 -27.96 22.78
CA MET A 357 -20.95 -28.01 21.38
C MET A 357 -22.12 -28.32 20.45
N LYS A 358 -23.01 -29.26 20.84
CA LYS A 358 -24.21 -29.54 20.04
C LYS A 358 -25.12 -28.33 19.94
N GLN A 359 -25.37 -27.62 21.05
CA GLN A 359 -26.19 -26.41 21.06
C GLN A 359 -25.56 -25.31 20.17
N PHE A 360 -24.24 -25.14 20.22
CA PHE A 360 -23.53 -24.22 19.37
C PHE A 360 -23.69 -24.56 17.89
N ILE A 361 -23.50 -25.83 17.52
CA ILE A 361 -23.68 -26.32 16.14
C ILE A 361 -25.13 -26.12 15.70
N ASP A 362 -26.10 -26.51 16.51
CA ASP A 362 -27.53 -26.33 16.20
C ASP A 362 -27.87 -24.87 15.98
N ALA A 363 -27.28 -23.95 16.75
CA ALA A 363 -27.43 -22.51 16.56
C ALA A 363 -26.81 -22.02 15.26
N CYS A 364 -25.58 -22.41 14.97
CA CYS A 364 -24.88 -22.00 13.74
C CYS A 364 -25.52 -22.54 12.47
N PHE A 365 -26.14 -23.72 12.52
CA PHE A 365 -26.76 -24.39 11.38
C PHE A 365 -28.30 -24.28 11.34
N SER A 366 -28.89 -23.41 12.15
CA SER A 366 -30.32 -23.14 12.13
C SER A 366 -30.84 -22.74 10.74
N ASP A 367 -32.13 -22.81 10.53
CA ASP A 367 -32.84 -22.33 9.32
C ASP A 367 -32.25 -22.84 7.99
N GLY A 368 -31.91 -24.11 7.90
CA GLY A 368 -31.46 -24.74 6.65
C GLY A 368 -29.97 -24.67 6.38
N GLY A 369 -29.18 -24.28 7.36
CA GLY A 369 -27.72 -24.33 7.34
C GLY A 369 -27.06 -23.03 6.87
N THR A 370 -25.73 -23.01 6.99
CA THR A 370 -24.89 -21.85 6.63
C THR A 370 -24.98 -21.51 5.14
N ILE A 371 -24.60 -20.30 4.77
CA ILE A 371 -24.48 -19.89 3.36
C ILE A 371 -23.57 -20.87 2.58
N GLU A 372 -22.46 -21.32 3.18
CA GLU A 372 -21.61 -22.34 2.59
C GLU A 372 -22.34 -23.63 2.27
N THR A 373 -23.15 -24.13 3.22
CA THR A 373 -23.95 -25.36 3.02
C THR A 373 -24.88 -25.23 1.85
N ARG A 374 -25.51 -24.06 1.68
CA ARG A 374 -26.42 -23.78 0.56
C ARG A 374 -25.69 -23.74 -0.77
N MET A 375 -24.58 -22.98 -0.84
CA MET A 375 -23.74 -22.89 -2.04
C MET A 375 -23.21 -24.28 -2.50
N ARG A 376 -22.81 -25.14 -1.56
CA ARG A 376 -22.36 -26.51 -1.85
C ARG A 376 -23.50 -27.38 -2.39
N LYS A 377 -24.71 -27.30 -1.84
CA LYS A 377 -25.90 -27.99 -2.36
C LYS A 377 -26.22 -27.55 -3.81
N GLU A 378 -26.04 -26.28 -4.10
CA GLU A 378 -26.24 -25.70 -5.45
C GLU A 378 -25.05 -25.97 -6.39
N LYS A 379 -23.99 -26.62 -5.91
CA LYS A 379 -22.72 -26.89 -6.64
C LYS A 379 -22.06 -25.59 -7.14
N ARG A 380 -22.28 -24.48 -6.45
CA ARG A 380 -21.63 -23.19 -6.75
C ARG A 380 -20.24 -23.15 -6.10
N LYS A 381 -19.26 -22.66 -6.85
CA LYS A 381 -17.93 -22.33 -6.35
C LYS A 381 -17.97 -21.00 -5.63
N PHE A 382 -17.17 -20.82 -4.60
CA PHE A 382 -17.10 -19.57 -3.81
C PHE A 382 -15.75 -19.44 -3.13
N LEU A 383 -15.38 -18.21 -2.78
CA LEU A 383 -14.35 -17.88 -1.79
C LEU A 383 -15.06 -17.50 -0.49
N ARG A 384 -14.68 -18.11 0.62
CA ARG A 384 -15.25 -17.80 1.93
C ARG A 384 -14.23 -17.07 2.81
N ILE A 385 -14.67 -15.99 3.45
CA ILE A 385 -13.98 -15.36 4.56
C ILE A 385 -14.40 -16.08 5.84
N GLU A 386 -13.51 -16.89 6.40
CA GLU A 386 -13.75 -17.63 7.64
C GLU A 386 -13.55 -16.76 8.87
N MET A 387 -12.57 -15.86 8.79
CA MET A 387 -12.23 -14.98 9.89
C MET A 387 -11.59 -13.71 9.33
N LEU A 388 -12.02 -12.56 9.83
CA LEU A 388 -11.41 -11.27 9.59
C LEU A 388 -11.32 -10.51 10.92
N VAL A 389 -10.12 -10.19 11.33
CA VAL A 389 -9.84 -9.52 12.61
C VAL A 389 -8.90 -8.37 12.40
N VAL A 390 -9.24 -7.18 12.92
CA VAL A 390 -8.33 -6.03 13.06
C VAL A 390 -8.02 -5.87 14.54
N ARG A 391 -6.74 -5.86 14.89
CA ARG A 391 -6.30 -5.64 16.27
C ARG A 391 -6.81 -4.29 16.77
N LYS A 392 -7.16 -4.22 18.05
CA LYS A 392 -7.87 -3.08 18.66
C LYS A 392 -7.18 -1.73 18.41
N GLU A 393 -5.87 -1.68 18.52
CA GLU A 393 -5.05 -0.49 18.33
C GLU A 393 -4.98 0.02 16.88
N PHE A 394 -5.43 -0.79 15.92
CA PHE A 394 -5.43 -0.47 14.48
C PHE A 394 -6.84 -0.34 13.89
N GLN A 395 -7.89 -0.43 14.71
CA GLN A 395 -9.27 -0.25 14.25
C GLN A 395 -9.51 1.20 13.79
N GLY A 396 -10.41 1.38 12.82
CA GLY A 396 -10.69 2.70 12.24
C GLY A 396 -9.66 3.22 11.23
N GLN A 397 -8.59 2.45 10.93
CA GLN A 397 -7.50 2.84 10.04
C GLN A 397 -7.56 2.18 8.65
N GLY A 398 -8.71 1.65 8.23
CA GLY A 398 -8.92 1.10 6.88
C GLY A 398 -8.48 -0.36 6.67
N TYR A 399 -7.90 -1.03 7.68
CA TYR A 399 -7.39 -2.39 7.51
C TYR A 399 -8.48 -3.44 7.19
N MET A 400 -9.71 -3.27 7.70
CA MET A 400 -10.83 -4.13 7.33
C MET A 400 -11.12 -4.05 5.82
N ARG A 401 -11.20 -2.84 5.26
CA ARG A 401 -11.38 -2.62 3.82
C ARG A 401 -10.28 -3.31 3.01
N ARG A 402 -9.01 -3.11 3.38
CA ARG A 402 -7.86 -3.73 2.70
C ARG A 402 -7.98 -5.26 2.63
N MET A 403 -8.40 -5.90 3.72
CA MET A 403 -8.58 -7.36 3.76
C MET A 403 -9.75 -7.82 2.90
N MET A 404 -10.85 -7.06 2.89
CA MET A 404 -12.00 -7.33 2.03
C MET A 404 -11.65 -7.18 0.55
N ASP A 405 -10.97 -6.09 0.17
CA ASP A 405 -10.56 -5.83 -1.22
C ASP A 405 -9.60 -6.92 -1.73
N PHE A 406 -8.70 -7.44 -0.87
CA PHE A 406 -7.87 -8.60 -1.20
C PHE A 406 -8.71 -9.85 -1.50
N ALA A 407 -9.69 -10.17 -0.66
CA ALA A 407 -10.58 -11.31 -0.88
C ALA A 407 -11.41 -11.13 -2.17
N TYR A 408 -11.89 -9.92 -2.43
CA TYR A 408 -12.62 -9.58 -3.66
C TYR A 408 -11.75 -9.76 -4.90
N ALA A 409 -10.52 -9.26 -4.90
CA ALA A 409 -9.59 -9.42 -6.02
C ALA A 409 -9.29 -10.89 -6.33
N LEU A 410 -9.13 -11.74 -5.31
CA LEU A 410 -8.94 -13.18 -5.48
C LEU A 410 -10.16 -13.89 -6.09
N ALA A 411 -11.35 -13.46 -5.72
CA ALA A 411 -12.61 -14.01 -6.22
C ALA A 411 -12.92 -13.56 -7.65
N GLU A 412 -12.70 -12.28 -7.97
CA GLU A 412 -12.88 -11.72 -9.30
C GLU A 412 -12.02 -12.41 -10.37
N GLU A 413 -10.76 -12.77 -10.04
CA GLU A 413 -9.90 -13.56 -10.95
C GLU A 413 -10.53 -14.89 -11.36
N ARG A 414 -11.32 -15.48 -10.49
CA ARG A 414 -11.91 -16.80 -10.66
C ARG A 414 -13.38 -16.75 -11.05
N ARG A 415 -13.95 -15.54 -11.11
CA ARG A 415 -15.37 -15.29 -11.39
C ARG A 415 -16.27 -16.08 -10.44
N ILE A 416 -16.00 -15.96 -9.15
CA ILE A 416 -16.76 -16.61 -8.08
C ILE A 416 -17.21 -15.58 -7.04
N PRO A 417 -18.31 -15.81 -6.34
CA PRO A 417 -18.75 -14.95 -5.25
C PRO A 417 -17.85 -15.06 -4.02
N VAL A 418 -17.83 -13.99 -3.21
CA VAL A 418 -17.30 -14.00 -1.85
C VAL A 418 -18.46 -14.16 -0.88
N ILE A 419 -18.32 -15.08 0.08
CA ILE A 419 -19.32 -15.33 1.13
C ILE A 419 -18.69 -15.23 2.51
N LEU A 420 -19.49 -14.85 3.49
CA LEU A 420 -19.19 -14.96 4.92
C LEU A 420 -20.48 -15.02 5.73
N ASP A 421 -20.37 -15.42 6.99
CA ASP A 421 -21.41 -15.23 7.99
C ASP A 421 -20.83 -14.58 9.25
N THR A 422 -21.66 -13.83 9.98
CA THR A 422 -21.27 -13.14 11.21
C THR A 422 -22.41 -13.17 12.22
N ASP A 423 -22.06 -13.00 13.48
CA ASP A 423 -22.94 -13.21 14.66
C ASP A 423 -23.43 -11.90 15.30
N ASP A 424 -23.37 -10.78 14.54
CA ASP A 424 -23.73 -9.47 15.07
C ASP A 424 -24.20 -8.55 13.93
N ARG A 425 -25.30 -7.81 14.15
CA ARG A 425 -25.89 -6.92 13.15
C ARG A 425 -24.96 -5.76 12.78
N ASP A 426 -24.22 -5.23 13.74
CA ASP A 426 -23.30 -4.13 13.48
C ASP A 426 -22.09 -4.59 12.64
N LYS A 427 -21.62 -5.83 12.86
CA LYS A 427 -20.59 -6.43 11.98
C LYS A 427 -21.15 -6.62 10.57
N ALA A 428 -22.38 -7.16 10.43
CA ALA A 428 -23.02 -7.33 9.13
C ALA A 428 -23.15 -6.00 8.40
N SER A 429 -23.61 -4.92 9.06
CA SER A 429 -23.73 -3.58 8.48
C SER A 429 -22.37 -3.04 7.97
N ARG A 430 -21.25 -3.33 8.67
CA ARG A 430 -19.93 -2.95 8.20
C ARG A 430 -19.53 -3.68 6.91
N TYR A 431 -19.86 -4.98 6.80
CA TYR A 431 -19.63 -5.74 5.57
C TYR A 431 -20.51 -5.26 4.42
N GLU A 432 -21.79 -4.89 4.70
CA GLU A 432 -22.68 -4.28 3.70
C GLU A 432 -22.10 -2.96 3.18
N HIS A 433 -21.56 -2.11 4.08
CA HIS A 433 -20.87 -0.87 3.69
C HIS A 433 -19.61 -1.12 2.84
N LEU A 434 -19.00 -2.29 2.96
CA LEU A 434 -17.84 -2.71 2.17
C LEU A 434 -18.21 -3.48 0.89
N GLY A 435 -19.51 -3.49 0.51
CA GLY A 435 -19.97 -3.99 -0.78
C GLY A 435 -20.51 -5.43 -0.76
N MET A 436 -20.75 -6.02 0.41
CA MET A 436 -21.50 -7.26 0.52
C MET A 436 -23.02 -6.99 0.60
N LYS A 437 -23.81 -8.00 0.32
CA LYS A 437 -25.28 -7.96 0.47
C LYS A 437 -25.69 -8.97 1.51
N LEU A 438 -26.64 -8.59 2.39
CA LEU A 438 -27.27 -9.52 3.31
C LEU A 438 -28.12 -10.50 2.50
N ASP A 439 -27.79 -11.78 2.57
CA ASP A 439 -28.52 -12.87 1.91
C ASP A 439 -29.63 -13.42 2.81
N ARG A 440 -29.29 -13.68 4.08
CA ARG A 440 -30.25 -14.25 5.04
C ARG A 440 -29.85 -13.93 6.48
N VAL A 441 -30.85 -13.83 7.35
CA VAL A 441 -30.67 -13.87 8.80
C VAL A 441 -31.18 -15.23 9.30
N ARG A 442 -30.33 -15.96 10.00
CA ARG A 442 -30.65 -17.21 10.67
C ARG A 442 -30.78 -16.95 12.17
N SER A 443 -31.88 -17.36 12.79
CA SER A 443 -32.14 -17.11 14.19
C SER A 443 -32.18 -18.41 15.00
N CYS A 444 -31.52 -18.42 16.14
CA CYS A 444 -31.59 -19.52 17.08
C CYS A 444 -31.85 -18.99 18.50
N GLY A 445 -33.12 -18.90 18.87
CA GLY A 445 -33.58 -18.25 20.08
C GLY A 445 -33.71 -16.73 19.93
N GLU A 446 -33.93 -16.04 21.05
CA GLU A 446 -34.36 -14.62 21.03
C GLU A 446 -33.24 -13.63 20.66
N ARG A 447 -31.97 -13.97 20.95
CA ARG A 447 -30.85 -13.01 20.84
C ARG A 447 -29.60 -13.58 20.15
N PHE A 448 -29.69 -14.76 19.53
CA PHE A 448 -28.58 -15.31 18.75
C PHE A 448 -28.96 -15.36 17.29
N HIS A 449 -28.32 -14.51 16.49
CA HIS A 449 -28.54 -14.39 15.06
C HIS A 449 -27.24 -14.61 14.30
N MET A 450 -27.35 -15.24 13.15
CA MET A 450 -26.25 -15.36 12.18
C MET A 450 -26.67 -14.65 10.88
N TYR A 451 -25.86 -13.75 10.44
CA TYR A 451 -26.08 -12.93 9.24
C TYR A 451 -25.24 -13.50 8.11
N ASP A 452 -25.87 -14.10 7.12
CA ASP A 452 -25.21 -14.61 5.92
C ASP A 452 -25.07 -13.48 4.90
N LEU A 453 -23.86 -13.23 4.42
CA LEU A 453 -23.58 -12.18 3.45
C LEU A 453 -22.88 -12.73 2.22
N ILE A 454 -23.21 -12.14 1.05
CA ILE A 454 -22.66 -12.51 -0.24
C ILE A 454 -22.27 -11.25 -1.04
N ARG A 455 -21.20 -11.36 -1.81
CA ARG A 455 -20.91 -10.48 -2.94
C ARG A 455 -20.77 -11.33 -4.19
N GLU A 456 -21.67 -11.14 -5.15
CA GLU A 456 -21.64 -11.85 -6.43
C GLU A 456 -20.50 -11.32 -7.33
N ASP A 457 -20.04 -12.14 -8.27
CA ASP A 457 -18.96 -11.79 -9.19
C ASP A 457 -19.31 -10.66 -10.16
N ASN A 458 -20.62 -10.42 -10.40
CA ASN A 458 -21.12 -9.36 -11.24
C ASN A 458 -21.35 -8.02 -10.49
N ASP A 459 -21.22 -8.00 -9.19
CA ASP A 459 -21.36 -6.79 -8.35
C ASP A 459 -20.05 -5.94 -8.42
N ARG A 460 -19.64 -5.55 -9.64
CA ARG A 460 -18.50 -4.65 -9.82
C ARG A 460 -18.82 -3.31 -9.16
N THR A 461 -18.15 -3.02 -8.07
CA THR A 461 -18.08 -1.65 -7.59
C THR A 461 -17.26 -0.88 -8.61
N ILE A 462 -17.91 -0.04 -9.41
CA ILE A 462 -17.23 0.99 -10.19
C ILE A 462 -16.55 1.87 -9.14
N TYR A 463 -15.26 1.73 -8.99
CA TYR A 463 -14.46 2.68 -8.22
C TYR A 463 -14.48 4.00 -8.98
N SER A 464 -15.42 4.87 -8.62
CA SER A 464 -15.48 6.27 -9.06
C SER A 464 -14.64 7.14 -8.14
#